data_4f7cc147af25cefae883e17da31c0117
#
_entry.id   4f7cc147af25cefae883e17da31c0117
#
_cell.length_a   1.000
_cell.length_b   1.000
_cell.length_c   1.000
_cell.angle_alpha   90.00
_cell.angle_beta   90.00
_cell.angle_gamma   90.00
#
_symmetry.space_group_name_H-M   'P 1'
#
loop_
_entity.id
_entity.type
_entity.pdbx_description
1 polymer ?
#
loop_
_entity_poly.entity_id
_entity_poly.type
_entity_poly.pdbx_seq_one_letter_code
_entity_poly.pdbx_strand_id
1 'polypeptide(L)'
;MALRIALSGFAALIVAMGIGRFAFTPQVPLMIAEHQFSLTGAGLVAAINYLGYLCGAYDAMRATRHVERRLWLGVWGAMALTLLSALAQDEWTHGALRFFIGWASGWAMVLVAAWTNERLAHYGRPALSAAVFAGPGAGIFLSGMLAVGINALGLTAAQAWLVYGGLALVLVGGISAFLPRSGELHRPDVAPEPLLLTPALKRLVWSYSLAGFGYILPATFLSQMAAVRFPASLFAQFVWPVFGGAAVLGIVIGILTRHRLTTQTRLAITLWIQALGVLSAEVVPGVAGLALGALLTGGGFLCV
;
A
#
# COMPACT_ATOMS: atom_id res chain seq x y z
N MET A 1 -19.67 -3.07 -17.64
CA MET A 1 -19.41 -3.94 -16.46
C MET A 1 -17.92 -3.95 -16.11
N ALA A 2 -17.00 -4.25 -17.03
CA ALA A 2 -15.56 -4.32 -16.78
C ALA A 2 -14.98 -3.07 -16.08
N LEU A 3 -15.34 -1.86 -16.55
CA LEU A 3 -14.85 -0.62 -15.90
C LEU A 3 -15.32 -0.50 -14.43
N ARG A 4 -16.55 -0.90 -14.12
CA ARG A 4 -17.07 -0.89 -12.74
C ARG A 4 -16.25 -1.84 -11.83
N ILE A 5 -15.92 -3.03 -12.33
CA ILE A 5 -15.07 -4.00 -11.60
C ILE A 5 -13.68 -3.42 -11.36
N ALA A 6 -13.05 -2.85 -12.41
CA ALA A 6 -11.75 -2.22 -12.28
C ALA A 6 -11.75 -1.06 -11.27
N LEU A 7 -12.74 -0.17 -11.33
CA LEU A 7 -12.88 0.95 -10.40
C LEU A 7 -13.15 0.47 -8.97
N SER A 8 -13.95 -0.58 -8.80
CA SER A 8 -14.20 -1.15 -7.47
C SER A 8 -12.96 -1.80 -6.88
N GLY A 9 -12.20 -2.54 -7.68
CA GLY A 9 -10.92 -3.11 -7.24
C GLY A 9 -9.88 -2.02 -6.92
N PHE A 10 -9.79 -1.00 -7.77
CA PHE A 10 -8.92 0.16 -7.54
C PHE A 10 -9.26 0.88 -6.23
N ALA A 11 -10.55 1.19 -5.99
CA ALA A 11 -10.98 1.85 -4.77
C ALA A 11 -10.83 0.94 -3.52
N ALA A 12 -11.07 -0.37 -3.64
CA ALA A 12 -10.83 -1.32 -2.57
C ALA A 12 -9.34 -1.33 -2.14
N LEU A 13 -8.41 -1.24 -3.10
CA LEU A 13 -6.97 -1.16 -2.81
C LEU A 13 -6.56 0.23 -2.30
N ILE A 14 -7.22 1.33 -2.71
CA ILE A 14 -7.05 2.64 -2.05
C ILE A 14 -7.35 2.50 -0.56
N VAL A 15 -8.50 1.90 -0.23
CA VAL A 15 -8.94 1.77 1.16
C VAL A 15 -8.02 0.87 1.96
N ALA A 16 -7.82 -0.36 1.52
CA ALA A 16 -7.12 -1.36 2.33
C ALA A 16 -5.61 -1.11 2.40
N MET A 17 -5.00 -0.73 1.28
CA MET A 17 -3.56 -0.51 1.20
C MET A 17 -3.20 0.96 1.40
N GLY A 18 -3.71 1.85 0.55
CA GLY A 18 -3.34 3.26 0.55
C GLY A 18 -3.69 3.96 1.86
N ILE A 19 -4.93 3.83 2.32
CA ILE A 19 -5.38 4.43 3.58
C ILE A 19 -5.08 3.50 4.75
N GLY A 20 -5.60 2.29 4.76
CA GLY A 20 -5.48 1.38 5.90
C GLY A 20 -4.03 1.14 6.31
N ARG A 21 -3.17 0.75 5.38
CA ARG A 21 -1.78 0.42 5.67
C ARG A 21 -0.86 1.64 5.64
N PHE A 22 -0.91 2.43 4.58
CA PHE A 22 0.12 3.44 4.29
C PHE A 22 -0.17 4.85 4.82
N ALA A 23 -1.40 5.18 5.29
CA ALA A 23 -1.65 6.45 5.97
C ALA A 23 -0.90 6.56 7.32
N PHE A 24 -0.37 5.46 7.85
CA PHE A 24 0.50 5.47 9.02
C PHE A 24 1.73 6.34 8.82
N THR A 25 2.42 6.21 7.68
CA THR A 25 3.67 6.93 7.39
C THR A 25 3.55 8.46 7.57
N PRO A 26 2.60 9.18 6.96
CA PRO A 26 2.47 10.61 7.16
C PRO A 26 1.95 10.99 8.55
N GLN A 27 1.39 10.03 9.32
CA GLN A 27 0.92 10.26 10.68
C GLN A 27 2.00 10.07 11.76
N VAL A 28 3.08 9.35 11.47
CA VAL A 28 4.16 9.09 12.44
C VAL A 28 4.69 10.38 13.08
N PRO A 29 5.00 11.47 12.34
CA PRO A 29 5.48 12.69 12.96
C PRO A 29 4.50 13.29 13.99
N LEU A 30 3.21 13.29 13.65
CA LEU A 30 2.15 13.85 14.51
C LEU A 30 1.96 13.00 15.77
N MET A 31 1.91 11.68 15.63
CA MET A 31 1.76 10.75 16.76
C MET A 31 2.98 10.80 17.71
N ILE A 32 4.19 10.97 17.18
CA ILE A 32 5.40 11.18 18.02
C ILE A 32 5.33 12.52 18.74
N ALA A 33 4.89 13.59 18.06
CA ALA A 33 4.72 14.91 18.67
C ALA A 33 3.65 14.91 19.78
N GLU A 34 2.63 14.09 19.67
CA GLU A 34 1.60 13.86 20.71
C GLU A 34 2.02 12.82 21.77
N HIS A 35 3.26 12.35 21.77
CA HIS A 35 3.81 11.38 22.74
C HIS A 35 3.07 10.03 22.79
N GLN A 36 2.38 9.62 21.69
CA GLN A 36 1.70 8.32 21.64
C GLN A 36 2.71 7.15 21.61
N PHE A 37 3.89 7.35 21.03
CA PHE A 37 5.03 6.44 21.05
C PHE A 37 6.34 7.16 20.64
N SER A 38 7.47 6.48 20.85
CA SER A 38 8.79 6.90 20.40
C SER A 38 9.04 6.56 18.93
N LEU A 39 10.14 7.05 18.35
CA LEU A 39 10.58 6.65 17.01
C LEU A 39 10.82 5.13 16.92
N THR A 40 11.40 4.53 17.96
CA THR A 40 11.59 3.06 18.05
C THR A 40 10.24 2.36 18.12
N GLY A 41 9.29 2.88 18.90
CA GLY A 41 7.92 2.39 18.98
C GLY A 41 7.20 2.45 17.64
N ALA A 42 7.36 3.54 16.87
CA ALA A 42 6.83 3.64 15.51
C ALA A 42 7.36 2.54 14.60
N GLY A 43 8.65 2.21 14.72
CA GLY A 43 9.27 1.09 14.00
C GLY A 43 8.68 -0.26 14.39
N LEU A 44 8.46 -0.50 15.67
CA LEU A 44 7.83 -1.73 16.17
C LEU A 44 6.38 -1.86 15.67
N VAL A 45 5.59 -0.80 15.78
CA VAL A 45 4.21 -0.74 15.29
C VAL A 45 4.13 -1.01 13.79
N ALA A 46 5.07 -0.45 13.01
CA ALA A 46 5.19 -0.75 11.57
C ALA A 46 5.56 -2.22 11.31
N ALA A 47 6.52 -2.78 12.06
CA ALA A 47 6.92 -4.18 11.91
C ALA A 47 5.76 -5.14 12.24
N ILE A 48 4.97 -4.85 13.26
CA ILE A 48 3.75 -5.60 13.63
C ILE A 48 2.73 -5.54 12.49
N ASN A 49 2.56 -4.40 11.82
CA ASN A 49 1.70 -4.29 10.64
C ASN A 49 2.18 -5.17 9.48
N TYR A 50 3.49 -5.23 9.21
CA TYR A 50 4.06 -6.12 8.19
C TYR A 50 3.83 -7.59 8.53
N LEU A 51 3.97 -7.97 9.80
CA LEU A 51 3.66 -9.32 10.25
C LEU A 51 2.18 -9.67 10.02
N GLY A 52 1.28 -8.78 10.41
CA GLY A 52 -0.15 -8.93 10.13
C GLY A 52 -0.44 -9.10 8.65
N TYR A 53 0.19 -8.29 7.79
CA TYR A 53 0.05 -8.40 6.35
C TYR A 53 0.53 -9.75 5.81
N LEU A 54 1.66 -10.23 6.28
CA LEU A 54 2.19 -11.56 5.91
C LEU A 54 1.19 -12.67 6.30
N CYS A 55 0.66 -12.63 7.52
CA CYS A 55 -0.34 -13.59 7.99
C CYS A 55 -1.61 -13.54 7.13
N GLY A 56 -2.12 -12.34 6.84
CA GLY A 56 -3.32 -12.16 6.02
C GLY A 56 -3.13 -12.61 4.58
N ALA A 57 -2.00 -12.27 3.96
CA ALA A 57 -1.68 -12.71 2.61
C ALA A 57 -1.52 -14.23 2.53
N TYR A 58 -0.85 -14.84 3.52
CA TYR A 58 -0.68 -16.29 3.60
C TYR A 58 -2.03 -17.01 3.75
N ASP A 59 -2.91 -16.54 4.66
CA ASP A 59 -4.26 -17.10 4.80
C ASP A 59 -5.09 -16.93 3.51
N ALA A 60 -5.02 -15.76 2.87
CA ALA A 60 -5.71 -15.50 1.61
C ALA A 60 -5.26 -16.43 0.48
N MET A 61 -3.94 -16.72 0.39
CA MET A 61 -3.41 -17.64 -0.62
C MET A 61 -3.88 -19.08 -0.42
N ARG A 62 -4.12 -19.49 0.82
CA ARG A 62 -4.59 -20.85 1.16
C ARG A 62 -6.10 -20.99 1.23
N ALA A 63 -6.83 -19.88 1.19
CA ALA A 63 -8.27 -19.89 1.33
C ALA A 63 -8.95 -20.56 0.13
N THR A 64 -9.68 -21.65 0.36
CA THR A 64 -10.53 -22.32 -0.63
C THR A 64 -12.03 -22.10 -0.34
N ARG A 65 -12.39 -21.76 0.91
CA ARG A 65 -13.76 -21.50 1.36
C ARG A 65 -13.94 -20.08 1.86
N HIS A 66 -15.13 -19.53 1.67
CA HIS A 66 -15.49 -18.19 2.14
C HIS A 66 -14.52 -17.08 1.67
N VAL A 67 -14.07 -17.19 0.43
CA VAL A 67 -13.05 -16.30 -0.14
C VAL A 67 -13.60 -14.87 -0.24
N GLU A 68 -14.83 -14.72 -0.71
CA GLU A 68 -15.50 -13.42 -0.83
C GLU A 68 -15.71 -12.77 0.55
N ARG A 69 -16.06 -13.57 1.57
CA ARG A 69 -16.19 -13.05 2.93
C ARG A 69 -14.87 -12.47 3.44
N ARG A 70 -13.73 -13.13 3.15
CA ARG A 70 -12.41 -12.59 3.49
C ARG A 70 -12.11 -11.30 2.73
N LEU A 71 -12.48 -11.21 1.44
CA LEU A 71 -12.33 -9.99 0.67
C LEU A 71 -13.14 -8.84 1.31
N TRP A 72 -14.41 -9.10 1.63
CA TRP A 72 -15.26 -8.12 2.30
C TRP A 72 -14.69 -7.70 3.66
N LEU A 73 -14.31 -8.65 4.50
CA LEU A 73 -13.68 -8.39 5.80
C LEU A 73 -12.33 -7.66 5.64
N GLY A 74 -11.58 -7.94 4.57
CA GLY A 74 -10.34 -7.25 4.27
C GLY A 74 -10.57 -5.77 4.00
N VAL A 75 -11.54 -5.42 3.15
CA VAL A 75 -11.81 -4.04 2.77
C VAL A 75 -12.54 -3.28 3.89
N TRP A 76 -13.64 -3.82 4.41
CA TRP A 76 -14.41 -3.22 5.49
C TRP A 76 -13.64 -3.20 6.81
N GLY A 77 -12.88 -4.27 7.10
CA GLY A 77 -12.04 -4.36 8.29
C GLY A 77 -10.93 -3.33 8.28
N ALA A 78 -10.25 -3.14 7.15
CA ALA A 78 -9.23 -2.09 7.03
C ALA A 78 -9.82 -0.70 7.30
N MET A 79 -11.00 -0.40 6.77
CA MET A 79 -11.71 0.86 7.03
C MET A 79 -12.08 0.99 8.51
N ALA A 80 -12.75 -0.01 9.10
CA ALA A 80 -13.23 0.05 10.48
C ALA A 80 -12.06 0.17 11.48
N LEU A 81 -10.99 -0.59 11.28
CA LEU A 81 -9.79 -0.52 12.11
C LEU A 81 -9.04 0.82 11.95
N THR A 82 -9.11 1.44 10.77
CA THR A 82 -8.58 2.80 10.57
C THR A 82 -9.37 3.82 11.39
N LEU A 83 -10.71 3.73 11.43
CA LEU A 83 -11.54 4.56 12.32
C LEU A 83 -11.23 4.30 13.79
N LEU A 84 -11.10 3.03 14.19
CA LEU A 84 -10.75 2.65 15.56
C LEU A 84 -9.36 3.16 15.98
N SER A 85 -8.46 3.40 15.04
CA SER A 85 -7.15 3.99 15.33
C SER A 85 -7.24 5.38 15.98
N ALA A 86 -8.37 6.08 15.84
CA ALA A 86 -8.62 7.34 16.52
C ALA A 86 -8.72 7.18 18.07
N LEU A 87 -8.98 5.98 18.56
CA LEU A 87 -9.07 5.68 19.98
C LEU A 87 -7.74 5.23 20.58
N ALA A 88 -6.76 4.90 19.76
CA ALA A 88 -5.45 4.46 20.20
C ALA A 88 -4.59 5.66 20.63
N GLN A 89 -3.96 5.57 21.81
CA GLN A 89 -3.13 6.63 22.35
C GLN A 89 -1.75 6.13 22.85
N ASP A 90 -1.49 4.84 22.69
CA ASP A 90 -0.26 4.22 23.13
C ASP A 90 0.27 3.20 22.10
N GLU A 91 1.53 2.79 22.25
CA GLU A 91 2.24 1.90 21.35
C GLU A 91 1.55 0.54 21.19
N TRP A 92 1.01 -0.01 22.29
CA TRP A 92 0.42 -1.36 22.28
C TRP A 92 -0.93 -1.40 21.58
N THR A 93 -1.78 -0.40 21.84
CA THR A 93 -3.07 -0.29 21.15
C THR A 93 -2.89 -0.01 19.67
N HIS A 94 -1.95 0.86 19.29
CA HIS A 94 -1.58 1.05 17.89
C HIS A 94 -1.01 -0.24 17.28
N GLY A 95 -0.14 -0.96 17.99
CA GLY A 95 0.42 -2.23 17.54
C GLY A 95 -0.65 -3.27 17.24
N ALA A 96 -1.59 -3.46 18.16
CA ALA A 96 -2.70 -4.40 17.98
C ALA A 96 -3.58 -4.04 16.76
N LEU A 97 -4.00 -2.77 16.65
CA LEU A 97 -4.78 -2.31 15.51
C LEU A 97 -4.00 -2.46 14.19
N ARG A 98 -2.72 -2.12 14.18
CA ARG A 98 -1.86 -2.25 13.00
C ARG A 98 -1.66 -3.69 12.56
N PHE A 99 -1.59 -4.65 13.49
CA PHE A 99 -1.57 -6.07 13.15
C PHE A 99 -2.82 -6.46 12.33
N PHE A 100 -4.00 -6.13 12.86
CA PHE A 100 -5.25 -6.48 12.18
C PHE A 100 -5.50 -5.68 10.91
N ILE A 101 -5.08 -4.41 10.83
CA ILE A 101 -5.08 -3.64 9.59
C ILE A 101 -4.17 -4.31 8.55
N GLY A 102 -2.98 -4.75 8.96
CA GLY A 102 -2.08 -5.51 8.11
C GLY A 102 -2.75 -6.77 7.58
N TRP A 103 -3.36 -7.57 8.46
CA TRP A 103 -4.07 -8.80 8.09
C TRP A 103 -5.19 -8.53 7.09
N ALA A 104 -6.05 -7.56 7.37
CA ALA A 104 -7.13 -7.13 6.49
C ALA A 104 -6.62 -6.66 5.12
N SER A 105 -5.53 -5.88 5.12
CA SER A 105 -4.86 -5.41 3.88
C SER A 105 -4.27 -6.56 3.08
N GLY A 106 -3.71 -7.58 3.73
CA GLY A 106 -3.21 -8.79 3.08
C GLY A 106 -4.33 -9.58 2.38
N TRP A 107 -5.46 -9.75 3.06
CA TRP A 107 -6.65 -10.34 2.44
C TRP A 107 -7.11 -9.53 1.23
N ALA A 108 -7.27 -8.21 1.41
CA ALA A 108 -7.74 -7.34 0.33
C ALA A 108 -6.78 -7.38 -0.87
N MET A 109 -5.47 -7.25 -0.67
CA MET A 109 -4.50 -7.23 -1.77
C MET A 109 -4.54 -8.50 -2.61
N VAL A 110 -4.50 -9.67 -1.95
CA VAL A 110 -4.49 -10.97 -2.65
C VAL A 110 -5.83 -11.25 -3.34
N LEU A 111 -6.93 -11.00 -2.62
CA LEU A 111 -8.25 -11.42 -3.11
C LEU A 111 -8.86 -10.44 -4.11
N VAL A 112 -8.61 -9.13 -3.96
CA VAL A 112 -9.02 -8.13 -4.98
C VAL A 112 -8.24 -8.36 -6.27
N ALA A 113 -6.93 -8.64 -6.18
CA ALA A 113 -6.12 -8.98 -7.36
C ALA A 113 -6.67 -10.22 -8.07
N ALA A 114 -6.95 -11.30 -7.35
CA ALA A 114 -7.50 -12.54 -7.91
C ALA A 114 -8.86 -12.29 -8.57
N TRP A 115 -9.78 -11.63 -7.86
CA TRP A 115 -11.12 -11.30 -8.35
C TRP A 115 -11.09 -10.44 -9.60
N THR A 116 -10.33 -9.35 -9.59
CA THR A 116 -10.29 -8.42 -10.72
C THR A 116 -9.60 -9.04 -11.93
N ASN A 117 -8.53 -9.83 -11.74
CA ASN A 117 -7.87 -10.54 -12.83
C ASN A 117 -8.81 -11.53 -13.52
N GLU A 118 -9.52 -12.37 -12.74
CA GLU A 118 -10.45 -13.35 -13.27
C GLU A 118 -11.62 -12.68 -14.04
N ARG A 119 -12.27 -11.71 -13.39
CA ARG A 119 -13.45 -11.06 -13.98
C ARG A 119 -13.10 -10.19 -15.19
N LEU A 120 -11.99 -9.46 -15.16
CA LEU A 120 -11.56 -8.62 -16.28
C LEU A 120 -11.06 -9.46 -17.46
N ALA A 121 -10.44 -10.62 -17.21
CA ALA A 121 -10.12 -11.59 -18.27
C ALA A 121 -11.39 -12.13 -18.92
N HIS A 122 -12.39 -12.51 -18.11
CA HIS A 122 -13.69 -12.98 -18.62
C HIS A 122 -14.39 -11.94 -19.52
N TYR A 123 -14.27 -10.64 -19.20
CA TYR A 123 -14.79 -9.55 -20.05
C TYR A 123 -13.88 -9.15 -21.22
N GLY A 124 -12.81 -9.89 -21.49
CA GLY A 124 -11.86 -9.59 -22.57
C GLY A 124 -11.05 -8.29 -22.36
N ARG A 125 -10.94 -7.82 -21.12
CA ARG A 125 -10.23 -6.57 -20.75
C ARG A 125 -9.12 -6.79 -19.70
N PRO A 126 -8.21 -7.77 -19.88
CA PRO A 126 -7.18 -8.09 -18.88
C PRO A 126 -6.23 -6.91 -18.59
N ALA A 127 -6.07 -5.99 -19.55
CA ALA A 127 -5.22 -4.81 -19.37
C ALA A 127 -5.70 -3.87 -18.24
N LEU A 128 -6.99 -3.87 -17.91
CA LEU A 128 -7.53 -3.08 -16.80
C LEU A 128 -7.10 -3.61 -15.44
N SER A 129 -6.71 -4.89 -15.33
CA SER A 129 -6.19 -5.45 -14.08
C SER A 129 -4.93 -4.72 -13.61
N ALA A 130 -4.03 -4.35 -14.52
CA ALA A 130 -2.85 -3.60 -14.15
C ALA A 130 -3.19 -2.22 -13.56
N ALA A 131 -4.25 -1.55 -14.06
CA ALA A 131 -4.70 -0.28 -13.52
C ALA A 131 -5.25 -0.39 -12.09
N VAL A 132 -5.81 -1.55 -11.69
CA VAL A 132 -6.27 -1.79 -10.32
C VAL A 132 -5.13 -1.65 -9.32
N PHE A 133 -3.93 -2.11 -9.67
CA PHE A 133 -2.74 -1.99 -8.82
C PHE A 133 -2.21 -0.56 -8.64
N ALA A 134 -2.73 0.42 -9.39
CA ALA A 134 -2.46 1.83 -9.10
C ALA A 134 -3.22 2.33 -7.84
N GLY A 135 -4.20 1.56 -7.34
CA GLY A 135 -4.97 1.89 -6.14
C GLY A 135 -4.13 2.20 -4.91
N PRO A 136 -3.18 1.35 -4.50
CA PRO A 136 -2.29 1.65 -3.38
C PRO A 136 -1.54 2.97 -3.54
N GLY A 137 -0.96 3.24 -4.72
CA GLY A 137 -0.27 4.50 -5.01
C GLY A 137 -1.20 5.72 -4.95
N ALA A 138 -2.39 5.62 -5.53
CA ALA A 138 -3.40 6.66 -5.43
C ALA A 138 -3.84 6.91 -3.98
N GLY A 139 -3.98 5.86 -3.18
CA GLY A 139 -4.29 5.97 -1.76
C GLY A 139 -3.15 6.60 -0.94
N ILE A 140 -1.88 6.31 -1.27
CA ILE A 140 -0.71 6.98 -0.70
C ILE A 140 -0.73 8.47 -1.04
N PHE A 141 -0.99 8.81 -2.31
CA PHE A 141 -1.12 10.21 -2.74
C PHE A 141 -2.23 10.94 -1.96
N LEU A 142 -3.42 10.35 -1.91
CA LEU A 142 -4.58 10.93 -1.19
C LEU A 142 -4.30 11.08 0.30
N SER A 143 -3.75 10.04 0.95
CA SER A 143 -3.42 10.10 2.39
C SER A 143 -2.35 11.16 2.67
N GLY A 144 -1.39 11.33 1.79
CA GLY A 144 -0.38 12.38 1.89
C GLY A 144 -0.96 13.78 1.73
N MET A 145 -1.83 14.00 0.76
CA MET A 145 -2.51 15.28 0.58
C MET A 145 -3.41 15.62 1.77
N LEU A 146 -4.11 14.62 2.32
CA LEU A 146 -4.87 14.79 3.56
C LEU A 146 -3.97 15.15 4.73
N ALA A 147 -2.78 14.53 4.86
CA ALA A 147 -1.83 14.86 5.91
C ALA A 147 -1.38 16.32 5.85
N VAL A 148 -1.15 16.87 4.65
CA VAL A 148 -0.83 18.29 4.46
C VAL A 148 -1.98 19.17 4.97
N GLY A 149 -3.23 18.83 4.62
CA GLY A 149 -4.41 19.56 5.11
C GLY A 149 -4.61 19.43 6.62
N ILE A 150 -4.42 18.23 7.18
CA ILE A 150 -4.51 17.95 8.62
C ILE A 150 -3.50 18.79 9.40
N ASN A 151 -2.26 18.85 8.94
CA ASN A 151 -1.22 19.68 9.55
C ASN A 151 -1.54 21.18 9.44
N ALA A 152 -2.02 21.64 8.28
CA ALA A 152 -2.40 23.03 8.07
C ALA A 152 -3.57 23.48 8.97
N LEU A 153 -4.48 22.56 9.29
CA LEU A 153 -5.62 22.80 10.17
C LEU A 153 -5.30 22.58 11.65
N GLY A 154 -4.11 22.10 11.99
CA GLY A 154 -3.70 21.79 13.37
C GLY A 154 -4.53 20.69 14.02
N LEU A 155 -4.99 19.70 13.25
CA LEU A 155 -5.78 18.59 13.76
C LEU A 155 -4.91 17.61 14.54
N THR A 156 -5.50 16.98 15.55
CA THR A 156 -4.84 15.93 16.34
C THR A 156 -4.72 14.62 15.56
N ALA A 157 -3.85 13.70 16.02
CA ALA A 157 -3.70 12.37 15.42
C ALA A 157 -5.03 11.59 15.45
N ALA A 158 -5.81 11.71 16.52
CA ALA A 158 -7.14 11.09 16.61
C ALA A 158 -8.09 11.62 15.53
N GLN A 159 -8.14 12.96 15.36
CA GLN A 159 -8.95 13.59 14.30
C GLN A 159 -8.47 13.18 12.90
N ALA A 160 -7.15 13.06 12.71
CA ALA A 160 -6.58 12.59 11.46
C ALA A 160 -7.06 11.17 11.11
N TRP A 161 -7.08 10.26 12.08
CA TRP A 161 -7.60 8.90 11.86
C TRP A 161 -9.09 8.89 11.53
N LEU A 162 -9.89 9.80 12.09
CA LEU A 162 -11.29 9.96 11.71
C LEU A 162 -11.44 10.46 10.27
N VAL A 163 -10.59 11.40 9.83
CA VAL A 163 -10.59 11.88 8.44
C VAL A 163 -10.23 10.75 7.46
N TYR A 164 -9.17 10.00 7.72
CA TYR A 164 -8.79 8.86 6.88
C TYR A 164 -9.86 7.77 6.85
N GLY A 165 -10.37 7.40 8.03
CA GLY A 165 -11.41 6.39 8.13
C GLY A 165 -12.74 6.85 7.52
N GLY A 166 -13.08 8.12 7.63
CA GLY A 166 -14.25 8.72 6.98
C GLY A 166 -14.18 8.66 5.46
N LEU A 167 -13.01 9.01 4.88
CA LEU A 167 -12.78 8.84 3.44
C LEU A 167 -12.87 7.37 3.03
N ALA A 168 -12.25 6.48 3.80
CA ALA A 168 -12.32 5.04 3.55
C ALA A 168 -13.76 4.52 3.60
N LEU A 169 -14.58 4.98 4.54
CA LEU A 169 -16.00 4.62 4.67
C LEU A 169 -16.80 5.04 3.42
N VAL A 170 -16.61 6.27 2.95
CA VAL A 170 -17.27 6.76 1.74
C VAL A 170 -16.90 5.91 0.53
N LEU A 171 -15.61 5.60 0.36
CA LEU A 171 -15.12 4.78 -0.74
C LEU A 171 -15.68 3.35 -0.68
N VAL A 172 -15.60 2.69 0.48
CA VAL A 172 -16.11 1.32 0.66
C VAL A 172 -17.61 1.27 0.47
N GLY A 173 -18.35 2.22 1.04
CA GLY A 173 -19.80 2.32 0.85
C GLY A 173 -20.17 2.42 -0.63
N GLY A 174 -19.47 3.27 -1.39
CA GLY A 174 -19.70 3.47 -2.82
C GLY A 174 -19.43 2.24 -3.68
N ILE A 175 -18.46 1.41 -3.31
CA ILE A 175 -18.12 0.22 -4.11
C ILE A 175 -18.79 -1.07 -3.63
N SER A 176 -19.39 -1.09 -2.45
CA SER A 176 -19.91 -2.31 -1.83
C SER A 176 -20.90 -3.08 -2.71
N ALA A 177 -21.75 -2.38 -3.47
CA ALA A 177 -22.69 -3.02 -4.39
C ALA A 177 -22.01 -3.78 -5.55
N PHE A 178 -20.72 -3.51 -5.81
CA PHE A 178 -19.97 -4.06 -6.93
C PHE A 178 -18.90 -5.07 -6.50
N LEU A 179 -18.69 -5.24 -5.19
CA LEU A 179 -17.80 -6.27 -4.66
C LEU A 179 -18.39 -7.67 -4.90
N PRO A 180 -17.57 -8.72 -5.02
CA PRO A 180 -18.03 -10.06 -5.34
C PRO A 180 -18.97 -10.60 -4.26
N ARG A 181 -20.04 -11.25 -4.71
CA ARG A 181 -20.99 -11.97 -3.84
C ARG A 181 -20.54 -13.40 -3.61
N SER A 182 -21.12 -14.06 -2.62
CA SER A 182 -20.83 -15.48 -2.33
C SER A 182 -21.00 -16.35 -3.57
N GLY A 183 -19.99 -17.16 -3.88
CA GLY A 183 -19.97 -18.05 -5.04
C GLY A 183 -19.46 -17.43 -6.33
N GLU A 184 -19.02 -16.17 -6.34
CA GLU A 184 -18.48 -15.52 -7.55
C GLU A 184 -16.96 -15.69 -7.72
N LEU A 185 -16.23 -16.09 -6.68
CA LEU A 185 -14.81 -16.40 -6.74
C LEU A 185 -14.62 -17.92 -6.66
N HIS A 186 -14.34 -18.52 -7.80
CA HIS A 186 -14.02 -19.94 -7.85
C HIS A 186 -12.52 -20.13 -7.70
N ARG A 187 -12.09 -20.66 -6.55
CA ARG A 187 -10.76 -21.26 -6.44
C ARG A 187 -10.91 -22.75 -6.59
N PRO A 188 -10.32 -23.36 -7.63
CA PRO A 188 -10.32 -24.81 -7.75
C PRO A 188 -9.63 -25.42 -6.53
N ASP A 189 -10.24 -26.46 -5.98
CA ASP A 189 -9.70 -27.25 -4.87
C ASP A 189 -8.58 -28.17 -5.43
N VAL A 190 -7.59 -27.54 -6.06
CA VAL A 190 -6.44 -28.24 -6.62
C VAL A 190 -5.38 -28.31 -5.54
N ALA A 191 -4.94 -29.52 -5.21
CA ALA A 191 -3.78 -29.70 -4.35
C ALA A 191 -2.59 -28.87 -4.90
N PRO A 192 -1.93 -28.06 -4.08
CA PRO A 192 -0.81 -27.25 -4.56
C PRO A 192 0.26 -28.18 -5.11
N GLU A 193 0.55 -28.07 -6.40
CA GLU A 193 1.70 -28.75 -6.98
C GLU A 193 2.98 -28.33 -6.23
N PRO A 194 3.88 -29.27 -5.94
CA PRO A 194 5.13 -28.96 -5.27
C PRO A 194 5.90 -27.93 -6.12
N LEU A 195 6.14 -26.75 -5.57
CA LEU A 195 6.86 -25.68 -6.24
C LEU A 195 8.32 -26.12 -6.45
N LEU A 196 8.68 -26.48 -7.68
CA LEU A 196 10.06 -26.78 -8.03
C LEU A 196 10.85 -25.47 -8.04
N LEU A 197 11.63 -25.25 -6.99
CA LEU A 197 12.51 -24.09 -6.86
C LEU A 197 13.72 -24.20 -7.82
N THR A 198 13.47 -23.89 -9.09
CA THR A 198 14.57 -23.80 -10.08
C THR A 198 15.54 -22.67 -9.70
N PRO A 199 16.81 -22.74 -10.16
CA PRO A 199 17.78 -21.66 -9.90
C PRO A 199 17.30 -20.28 -10.37
N ALA A 200 16.55 -20.22 -11.48
CA ALA A 200 15.95 -18.98 -12.00
C ALA A 200 14.89 -18.44 -11.04
N LEU A 201 13.99 -19.30 -10.55
CA LEU A 201 12.96 -18.90 -9.59
C LEU A 201 13.56 -18.45 -8.25
N LYS A 202 14.61 -19.14 -7.76
CA LYS A 202 15.33 -18.71 -6.56
C LYS A 202 15.93 -17.31 -6.72
N ARG A 203 16.59 -17.03 -7.86
CA ARG A 203 17.12 -15.68 -8.15
C ARG A 203 16.02 -14.62 -8.18
N LEU A 204 14.89 -14.92 -8.81
CA LEU A 204 13.74 -14.00 -8.85
C LEU A 204 13.20 -13.71 -7.45
N VAL A 205 12.98 -14.75 -6.64
CA VAL A 205 12.52 -14.62 -5.26
C VAL A 205 13.47 -13.77 -4.42
N TRP A 206 14.78 -14.02 -4.52
CA TRP A 206 15.80 -13.23 -3.80
C TRP A 206 15.82 -11.77 -4.26
N SER A 207 15.83 -11.53 -5.57
CA SER A 207 15.82 -10.15 -6.11
C SER A 207 14.60 -9.38 -5.66
N TYR A 208 13.42 -10.03 -5.69
CA TYR A 208 12.17 -9.41 -5.26
C TYR A 208 12.13 -9.15 -3.75
N SER A 209 12.61 -10.11 -2.95
CA SER A 209 12.68 -9.97 -1.50
C SER A 209 13.64 -8.87 -1.06
N LEU A 210 14.81 -8.75 -1.71
CA LEU A 210 15.76 -7.68 -1.44
C LEU A 210 15.22 -6.30 -1.82
N ALA A 211 14.49 -6.19 -2.94
CA ALA A 211 13.81 -4.96 -3.31
C ALA A 211 12.75 -4.57 -2.26
N GLY A 212 11.92 -5.53 -1.85
CA GLY A 212 10.94 -5.34 -0.79
C GLY A 212 11.57 -4.86 0.51
N PHE A 213 12.68 -5.47 0.92
CA PHE A 213 13.43 -5.05 2.10
C PHE A 213 14.01 -3.64 1.96
N GLY A 214 14.56 -3.30 0.78
CA GLY A 214 15.21 -2.01 0.54
C GLY A 214 14.26 -0.81 0.62
N TYR A 215 13.01 -0.94 0.16
CA TYR A 215 12.06 0.17 0.21
C TYR A 215 11.30 0.31 1.54
N ILE A 216 11.33 -0.71 2.41
CA ILE A 216 10.57 -0.71 3.67
C ILE A 216 10.90 0.50 4.55
N LEU A 217 12.18 0.83 4.70
CA LEU A 217 12.61 1.97 5.52
C LEU A 217 12.08 3.31 4.98
N PRO A 218 12.31 3.68 3.70
CA PRO A 218 11.73 4.91 3.17
C PRO A 218 10.20 4.91 3.21
N ALA A 219 9.55 3.81 2.85
CA ALA A 219 8.09 3.72 2.89
C ALA A 219 7.51 3.87 4.30
N THR A 220 8.27 3.60 5.35
CA THR A 220 7.83 3.75 6.75
C THR A 220 8.17 5.11 7.33
N PHE A 221 9.36 5.64 7.06
CA PHE A 221 9.91 6.79 7.78
C PHE A 221 10.13 8.03 6.93
N LEU A 222 9.79 8.02 5.63
CA LEU A 222 10.05 9.16 4.73
C LEU A 222 9.46 10.48 5.26
N SER A 223 8.22 10.45 5.75
CA SER A 223 7.56 11.64 6.31
C SER A 223 8.22 12.09 7.62
N GLN A 224 8.66 11.15 8.47
CA GLN A 224 9.36 11.46 9.69
C GLN A 224 10.77 12.03 9.41
N MET A 225 11.48 11.47 8.44
CA MET A 225 12.77 12.02 8.00
C MET A 225 12.61 13.45 7.48
N ALA A 226 11.57 13.70 6.70
CA ALA A 226 11.27 15.04 6.21
C ALA A 226 10.95 16.03 7.33
N ALA A 227 10.11 15.62 8.28
CA ALA A 227 9.73 16.47 9.42
C ALA A 227 10.90 16.81 10.35
N VAL A 228 11.82 15.86 10.58
CA VAL A 228 12.98 16.07 11.44
C VAL A 228 14.09 16.86 10.74
N ARG A 229 14.40 16.52 9.48
CA ARG A 229 15.49 17.17 8.74
C ARG A 229 15.13 18.57 8.23
N PHE A 230 13.83 18.81 7.95
CA PHE A 230 13.36 20.06 7.32
C PHE A 230 12.04 20.56 7.91
N PRO A 231 11.97 20.83 9.23
CA PRO A 231 10.72 21.14 9.93
C PRO A 231 10.03 22.43 9.44
N ALA A 232 10.79 23.37 8.91
CA ALA A 232 10.26 24.64 8.39
C ALA A 232 9.93 24.60 6.89
N SER A 233 10.13 23.48 6.21
CA SER A 233 9.93 23.40 4.77
C SER A 233 8.54 22.88 4.41
N LEU A 234 7.75 23.73 3.74
CA LEU A 234 6.48 23.31 3.14
C LEU A 234 6.67 22.15 2.15
N PHE A 235 7.76 22.15 1.38
CA PHE A 235 8.04 21.08 0.41
C PHE A 235 8.27 19.73 1.06
N ALA A 236 8.80 19.69 2.30
CA ALA A 236 9.01 18.44 3.03
C ALA A 236 7.71 17.71 3.34
N GLN A 237 6.58 18.41 3.44
CA GLN A 237 5.27 17.82 3.67
C GLN A 237 4.74 17.07 2.43
N PHE A 238 5.24 17.40 1.24
CA PHE A 238 4.81 16.78 -0.01
C PHE A 238 5.59 15.52 -0.40
N VAL A 239 6.59 15.09 0.36
CA VAL A 239 7.38 13.91 0.02
C VAL A 239 6.51 12.65 -0.08
N TRP A 240 5.51 12.51 0.79
CA TRP A 240 4.60 11.36 0.76
C TRP A 240 3.61 11.42 -0.42
N PRO A 241 2.92 12.53 -0.71
CA PRO A 241 2.17 12.69 -1.97
C PRO A 241 3.02 12.43 -3.21
N VAL A 242 4.26 12.92 -3.27
CA VAL A 242 5.18 12.66 -4.39
C VAL A 242 5.46 11.18 -4.56
N PHE A 243 5.73 10.46 -3.46
CA PHE A 243 5.91 9.00 -3.50
C PHE A 243 4.68 8.29 -4.08
N GLY A 244 3.47 8.63 -3.60
CA GLY A 244 2.22 8.03 -4.08
C GLY A 244 1.92 8.35 -5.54
N GLY A 245 2.09 9.61 -5.95
CA GLY A 245 1.92 10.04 -7.34
C GLY A 245 2.91 9.36 -8.28
N ALA A 246 4.17 9.24 -7.87
CA ALA A 246 5.20 8.52 -8.60
C ALA A 246 4.86 7.02 -8.76
N ALA A 247 4.29 6.39 -7.73
CA ALA A 247 3.85 5.00 -7.79
C ALA A 247 2.74 4.79 -8.84
N VAL A 248 1.78 5.72 -8.93
CA VAL A 248 0.75 5.70 -9.98
C VAL A 248 1.37 5.88 -11.36
N LEU A 249 2.26 6.87 -11.52
CA LEU A 249 2.94 7.13 -12.79
C LEU A 249 3.79 5.93 -13.23
N GLY A 250 4.49 5.29 -12.31
CA GLY A 250 5.27 4.08 -12.58
C GLY A 250 4.42 2.97 -13.19
N ILE A 251 3.24 2.70 -12.63
CA ILE A 251 2.30 1.72 -13.18
C ILE A 251 1.83 2.14 -14.58
N VAL A 252 1.46 3.40 -14.78
CA VAL A 252 1.04 3.90 -16.09
C VAL A 252 2.14 3.70 -17.12
N ILE A 253 3.39 4.07 -16.80
CA ILE A 253 4.56 3.84 -17.66
C ILE A 253 4.74 2.33 -17.92
N GLY A 254 4.62 1.49 -16.91
CA GLY A 254 4.68 0.04 -17.03
C GLY A 254 3.65 -0.53 -18.00
N ILE A 255 2.41 -0.02 -17.96
CA ILE A 255 1.34 -0.40 -18.89
C ILE A 255 1.68 0.05 -20.32
N LEU A 256 2.15 1.28 -20.51
CA LEU A 256 2.46 1.84 -21.81
C LEU A 256 3.67 1.16 -22.48
N THR A 257 4.64 0.73 -21.67
CA THR A 257 5.88 0.09 -22.15
C THR A 257 5.81 -1.43 -22.27
N ARG A 258 4.69 -2.06 -21.87
CA ARG A 258 4.53 -3.53 -21.80
C ARG A 258 4.86 -4.26 -23.11
N HIS A 259 4.66 -3.63 -24.26
CA HIS A 259 4.92 -4.21 -25.57
C HIS A 259 6.34 -3.92 -26.11
N ARG A 260 7.09 -3.02 -25.46
CA ARG A 260 8.42 -2.57 -25.91
C ARG A 260 9.56 -3.23 -25.17
N LEU A 261 9.32 -3.67 -23.94
CA LEU A 261 10.34 -4.21 -23.05
C LEU A 261 9.94 -5.61 -22.54
N THR A 262 10.92 -6.50 -22.41
CA THR A 262 10.69 -7.79 -21.77
C THR A 262 10.39 -7.61 -20.29
N THR A 263 9.68 -8.57 -19.67
CA THR A 263 9.39 -8.54 -18.23
C THR A 263 10.65 -8.46 -17.38
N GLN A 264 11.71 -9.19 -17.79
CA GLN A 264 13.01 -9.16 -17.08
C GLN A 264 13.67 -7.79 -17.15
N THR A 265 13.66 -7.14 -18.32
CA THR A 265 14.22 -5.80 -18.49
C THR A 265 13.46 -4.77 -17.66
N ARG A 266 12.13 -4.84 -17.66
CA ARG A 266 11.31 -3.94 -16.84
C ARG A 266 11.59 -4.11 -15.36
N LEU A 267 11.66 -5.36 -14.89
CA LEU A 267 12.01 -5.66 -13.51
C LEU A 267 13.38 -5.07 -13.14
N ALA A 268 14.39 -5.30 -13.98
CA ALA A 268 15.73 -4.77 -13.73
C ALA A 268 15.75 -3.23 -13.66
N ILE A 269 15.10 -2.54 -14.61
CA ILE A 269 14.99 -1.07 -14.63
C ILE A 269 14.31 -0.59 -13.34
N THR A 270 13.21 -1.22 -12.94
CA THR A 270 12.45 -0.85 -11.75
C THR A 270 13.27 -1.00 -10.47
N LEU A 271 14.03 -2.10 -10.36
CA LEU A 271 14.92 -2.33 -9.21
C LEU A 271 16.05 -1.28 -9.14
N TRP A 272 16.63 -0.92 -10.28
CA TRP A 272 17.64 0.13 -10.35
C TRP A 272 17.09 1.50 -9.99
N ILE A 273 15.92 1.88 -10.51
CA ILE A 273 15.24 3.13 -10.16
C ILE A 273 14.99 3.21 -8.64
N GLN A 274 14.51 2.12 -8.05
CA GLN A 274 14.25 2.03 -6.61
C GLN A 274 15.55 2.16 -5.79
N ALA A 275 16.61 1.47 -6.19
CA ALA A 275 17.92 1.55 -5.53
C ALA A 275 18.51 2.96 -5.59
N LEU A 276 18.46 3.61 -6.77
CA LEU A 276 18.88 5.01 -6.95
C LEU A 276 18.02 5.96 -6.12
N GLY A 277 16.72 5.68 -5.96
CA GLY A 277 15.84 6.46 -5.11
C GLY A 277 16.23 6.41 -3.64
N VAL A 278 16.51 5.23 -3.11
CA VAL A 278 16.98 5.07 -1.72
C VAL A 278 18.33 5.79 -1.53
N LEU A 279 19.26 5.61 -2.46
CA LEU A 279 20.58 6.24 -2.41
C LEU A 279 20.50 7.76 -2.49
N SER A 280 19.63 8.31 -3.34
CA SER A 280 19.50 9.76 -3.54
C SER A 280 19.02 10.48 -2.27
N ALA A 281 18.17 9.83 -1.46
CA ALA A 281 17.71 10.38 -0.20
C ALA A 281 18.84 10.61 0.84
N GLU A 282 19.94 9.87 0.70
CA GLU A 282 21.11 9.99 1.61
C GLU A 282 22.25 10.83 1.00
N VAL A 283 22.49 10.72 -0.31
CA VAL A 283 23.65 11.35 -0.96
C VAL A 283 23.35 12.77 -1.42
N VAL A 284 22.13 13.06 -1.89
CA VAL A 284 21.77 14.38 -2.37
C VAL A 284 21.33 15.26 -1.19
N PRO A 285 22.02 16.40 -0.94
CA PRO A 285 21.69 17.24 0.20
C PRO A 285 20.35 17.96 0.03
N GLY A 286 19.74 18.30 1.15
CA GLY A 286 18.53 19.13 1.21
C GLY A 286 17.25 18.39 0.89
N VAL A 287 16.15 19.15 0.79
CA VAL A 287 14.81 18.63 0.47
C VAL A 287 14.76 17.98 -0.92
N ALA A 288 15.61 18.43 -1.83
CA ALA A 288 15.72 17.87 -3.17
C ALA A 288 16.11 16.38 -3.16
N GLY A 289 17.01 15.96 -2.26
CA GLY A 289 17.39 14.56 -2.10
C GLY A 289 16.23 13.70 -1.63
N LEU A 290 15.45 14.16 -0.64
CA LEU A 290 14.26 13.46 -0.18
C LEU A 290 13.17 13.41 -1.26
N ALA A 291 12.94 14.50 -1.98
CA ALA A 291 11.97 14.55 -3.07
C ALA A 291 12.34 13.61 -4.21
N LEU A 292 13.61 13.58 -4.60
CA LEU A 292 14.13 12.66 -5.62
C LEU A 292 14.04 11.20 -5.13
N GLY A 293 14.37 10.96 -3.88
CA GLY A 293 14.22 9.67 -3.21
C GLY A 293 12.76 9.19 -3.24
N ALA A 294 11.81 10.07 -2.87
CA ALA A 294 10.38 9.78 -2.93
C ALA A 294 9.90 9.47 -4.36
N LEU A 295 10.33 10.27 -5.33
CA LEU A 295 9.95 10.12 -6.73
C LEU A 295 10.44 8.78 -7.31
N LEU A 296 11.72 8.48 -7.14
CA LEU A 296 12.34 7.28 -7.72
C LEU A 296 11.90 6.01 -6.99
N THR A 297 11.89 6.03 -5.66
CA THR A 297 11.45 4.86 -4.86
C THR A 297 9.97 4.59 -5.09
N GLY A 298 9.13 5.64 -5.09
CA GLY A 298 7.71 5.54 -5.39
C GLY A 298 7.47 5.01 -6.81
N GLY A 299 8.14 5.56 -7.81
CA GLY A 299 8.04 5.14 -9.21
C GLY A 299 8.40 3.67 -9.44
N GLY A 300 9.31 3.12 -8.64
CA GLY A 300 9.65 1.69 -8.64
C GLY A 300 8.72 0.81 -7.79
N PHE A 301 7.98 1.38 -6.86
CA PHE A 301 7.31 0.65 -5.77
C PHE A 301 6.27 -0.39 -6.21
N LEU A 302 5.43 -0.07 -7.17
CA LEU A 302 4.33 -0.94 -7.63
C LEU A 302 4.58 -1.55 -9.02
N CYS A 303 5.73 -1.29 -9.62
CA CYS A 303 6.09 -1.79 -10.95
C CYS A 303 6.85 -3.12 -10.90
N VAL A 304 7.27 -3.53 -9.72
CA VAL A 304 7.90 -4.81 -9.39
C VAL A 304 6.82 -5.84 -9.01
#